data_9980cdb50f0c3f493385107eddbefcb1
#
_entry.id   9980cdb50f0c3f493385107eddbefcb1
#
_cell.length_a   1.000
_cell.length_b   1.000
_cell.length_c   1.000
_cell.angle_alpha   90.00
_cell.angle_beta   90.00
_cell.angle_gamma   90.00
#
_symmetry.space_group_name_H-M   'P 1'
#
loop_
_entity.id
_entity.type
_entity.pdbx_description
1 polymer ?
#
loop_
_entity_poly.entity_id
_entity_poly.type
_entity_poly.pdbx_seq_one_letter_code
_entity_poly.pdbx_strand_id
1 'polypeptide(L)'
;AVPAAGAGIVVAAGTQRVVPLAALALGEENPILQITAAEAPVRASLQASLTRILVPGGLDQVGASAVPTEQIVIPGVPVVTAPGTAGESDVATSLRLLAPAADANASVVILRNGGVGGATSQPQDVALTAGIPLQLDLSGLEVGTYTVVVTASAPVTGAVRAASGFGAGSDFGWFAAADEVTAPALVAVADGPAPQLTLASTSDTAQTVGLTGIDGERTDVTVPAGGSVTVPVTAGAVYRIEPGDDGIRAAVTYATGGAVAG
;
A
#
# COMPACT_ATOMS: atom_id res chain seq x y z
N ALA A 1 13.90 -16.99 11.24
CA ALA A 1 13.61 -18.44 11.31
C ALA A 1 12.12 -18.65 11.02
N VAL A 2 11.73 -19.73 10.33
CA VAL A 2 10.32 -20.07 10.09
C VAL A 2 9.74 -20.60 11.39
N PRO A 3 8.68 -20.00 11.95
CA PRO A 3 8.04 -20.54 13.16
C PRO A 3 7.44 -21.92 12.86
N ALA A 4 7.45 -22.83 13.84
CA ALA A 4 6.92 -24.19 13.65
C ALA A 4 5.44 -24.18 13.20
N ALA A 5 4.65 -23.21 13.64
CA ALA A 5 3.25 -23.02 13.21
C ALA A 5 3.10 -22.54 11.76
N GLY A 6 4.17 -22.04 11.14
CA GLY A 6 4.20 -21.58 9.74
C GLY A 6 4.70 -22.62 8.74
N ALA A 7 5.19 -23.76 9.23
CA ALA A 7 5.72 -24.81 8.36
C ALA A 7 4.62 -25.85 8.02
N GLY A 8 4.62 -26.33 6.77
CA GLY A 8 3.75 -27.43 6.35
C GLY A 8 2.24 -27.10 6.33
N ILE A 9 1.89 -25.82 6.11
CA ILE A 9 0.49 -25.43 5.95
C ILE A 9 0.00 -25.94 4.60
N VAL A 10 -1.00 -26.82 4.63
CA VAL A 10 -1.64 -27.35 3.42
C VAL A 10 -2.92 -26.55 3.16
N VAL A 11 -3.05 -26.04 1.93
CA VAL A 11 -4.27 -25.41 1.41
C VAL A 11 -4.73 -26.24 0.23
N ALA A 12 -5.87 -26.92 0.37
CA ALA A 12 -6.42 -27.72 -0.71
C ALA A 12 -6.95 -26.83 -1.85
N ALA A 13 -6.96 -27.34 -3.07
CA ALA A 13 -7.47 -26.63 -4.24
C ALA A 13 -8.91 -26.13 -4.02
N GLY A 14 -9.17 -24.87 -4.34
CA GLY A 14 -10.49 -24.25 -4.18
C GLY A 14 -10.91 -23.99 -2.72
N THR A 15 -9.98 -24.10 -1.75
CA THR A 15 -10.27 -23.85 -0.34
C THR A 15 -9.50 -22.67 0.22
N GLN A 16 -9.94 -22.16 1.37
CA GLN A 16 -9.27 -21.12 2.15
C GLN A 16 -8.84 -21.69 3.50
N ARG A 17 -7.69 -21.25 3.99
CA ARG A 17 -7.22 -21.54 5.34
C ARG A 17 -6.85 -20.24 6.07
N VAL A 18 -7.44 -20.03 7.24
CA VAL A 18 -7.10 -18.92 8.14
C VAL A 18 -6.05 -19.38 9.13
N VAL A 19 -5.00 -18.60 9.29
CA VAL A 19 -3.90 -18.87 10.23
C VAL A 19 -3.76 -17.68 11.18
N PRO A 20 -3.96 -17.84 12.50
CA PRO A 20 -3.80 -16.77 13.46
C PRO A 20 -2.34 -16.29 13.52
N LEU A 21 -2.11 -14.98 13.44
CA LEU A 21 -0.77 -14.39 13.48
C LEU A 21 -0.07 -14.57 14.83
N ALA A 22 -0.81 -14.63 15.92
CA ALA A 22 -0.24 -14.89 17.25
C ALA A 22 0.56 -16.21 17.31
N ALA A 23 0.23 -17.18 16.44
CA ALA A 23 1.00 -18.42 16.33
C ALA A 23 2.29 -18.28 15.49
N LEU A 24 2.39 -17.25 14.66
CA LEU A 24 3.49 -17.04 13.72
C LEU A 24 4.48 -15.97 14.18
N ALA A 25 4.01 -14.93 14.84
CA ALA A 25 4.77 -13.71 15.13
C ALA A 25 4.55 -13.24 16.58
N LEU A 26 4.46 -14.16 17.52
CA LEU A 26 4.27 -13.82 18.94
C LEU A 26 5.47 -13.03 19.46
N GLY A 27 5.20 -11.83 20.00
CA GLY A 27 6.21 -10.95 20.59
C GLY A 27 7.01 -10.12 19.57
N GLU A 28 6.72 -10.23 18.29
CA GLU A 28 7.34 -9.38 17.25
C GLU A 28 6.59 -8.05 17.14
N GLU A 29 7.30 -6.93 17.28
CA GLU A 29 6.69 -5.60 17.22
C GLU A 29 6.29 -5.19 15.81
N ASN A 30 7.11 -5.55 14.81
CA ASN A 30 6.93 -5.12 13.41
C ASN A 30 7.06 -6.29 12.42
N PRO A 31 6.22 -7.34 12.53
CA PRO A 31 6.40 -8.53 11.72
C PRO A 31 6.13 -8.25 10.24
N ILE A 32 6.92 -8.88 9.38
CA ILE A 32 6.66 -9.04 7.95
C ILE A 32 6.60 -10.54 7.68
N LEU A 33 5.55 -10.96 7.00
CA LEU A 33 5.33 -12.36 6.67
C LEU A 33 5.74 -12.63 5.23
N GLN A 34 6.66 -13.56 5.05
CA GLN A 34 7.01 -14.12 3.75
C GLN A 34 6.31 -15.48 3.60
N ILE A 35 5.54 -15.62 2.55
CA ILE A 35 4.79 -16.85 2.25
C ILE A 35 5.37 -17.45 0.98
N THR A 36 5.78 -18.72 1.05
CA THR A 36 6.27 -19.49 -0.08
C THR A 36 5.36 -20.71 -0.31
N ALA A 37 5.03 -21.01 -1.55
CA ALA A 37 4.27 -22.18 -1.94
C ALA A 37 5.17 -23.12 -2.77
N ALA A 38 5.17 -24.40 -2.43
CA ALA A 38 6.08 -25.40 -3.05
C ALA A 38 5.52 -26.01 -4.34
N GLU A 39 4.22 -26.24 -4.43
CA GLU A 39 3.62 -27.03 -5.54
C GLU A 39 2.73 -26.20 -6.46
N ALA A 40 1.86 -25.37 -5.91
CA ALA A 40 0.94 -24.54 -6.65
C ALA A 40 0.86 -23.13 -6.05
N PRO A 41 0.57 -22.09 -6.85
CA PRO A 41 0.47 -20.73 -6.33
C PRO A 41 -0.70 -20.60 -5.36
N VAL A 42 -0.48 -19.84 -4.28
CA VAL A 42 -1.49 -19.44 -3.31
C VAL A 42 -1.66 -17.91 -3.35
N ARG A 43 -2.85 -17.45 -3.00
CA ARG A 43 -3.10 -16.03 -2.73
C ARG A 43 -3.20 -15.86 -1.23
N ALA A 44 -2.55 -14.83 -0.72
CA ALA A 44 -2.57 -14.50 0.70
C ALA A 44 -3.16 -13.11 0.90
N SER A 45 -3.90 -12.93 1.98
CA SER A 45 -4.30 -11.63 2.50
C SER A 45 -4.14 -11.62 4.01
N LEU A 46 -3.86 -10.45 4.55
CA LEU A 46 -3.77 -10.20 5.98
C LEU A 46 -5.03 -9.45 6.42
N GLN A 47 -5.73 -9.99 7.40
CA GLN A 47 -6.78 -9.26 8.11
C GLN A 47 -6.26 -8.85 9.49
N ALA A 48 -6.35 -7.57 9.80
CA ALA A 48 -5.94 -7.00 11.07
C ALA A 48 -7.09 -6.22 11.71
N SER A 49 -7.26 -6.34 13.00
CA SER A 49 -8.17 -5.49 13.77
C SER A 49 -7.47 -5.00 15.03
N LEU A 50 -7.78 -3.76 15.41
CA LEU A 50 -7.27 -3.15 16.63
C LEU A 50 -8.41 -2.96 17.62
N THR A 51 -8.19 -3.38 18.85
CA THR A 51 -9.11 -3.12 19.96
C THR A 51 -8.26 -2.82 21.20
N ARG A 52 -8.57 -1.71 21.88
CA ARG A 52 -7.92 -1.33 23.14
C ARG A 52 -8.96 -1.40 24.25
N ILE A 53 -8.84 -2.41 25.13
CA ILE A 53 -9.86 -2.77 26.11
C ILE A 53 -11.17 -3.14 25.39
N LEU A 54 -12.15 -2.23 25.32
CA LEU A 54 -13.44 -2.42 24.63
C LEU A 54 -13.66 -1.37 23.53
N VAL A 55 -12.68 -0.53 23.25
CA VAL A 55 -12.76 0.50 22.22
C VAL A 55 -12.18 -0.05 20.91
N PRO A 56 -12.95 -0.09 19.81
CA PRO A 56 -12.41 -0.51 18.51
C PRO A 56 -11.50 0.59 17.95
N GLY A 57 -10.44 0.19 17.29
CA GLY A 57 -9.49 1.08 16.61
C GLY A 57 -9.42 0.86 15.10
N GLY A 58 -10.34 0.08 14.56
CA GLY A 58 -10.42 -0.18 13.12
C GLY A 58 -10.18 -1.64 12.73
N LEU A 59 -10.44 -1.92 11.45
CA LEU A 59 -10.24 -3.22 10.81
C LEU A 59 -9.74 -3.00 9.39
N ASP A 60 -8.72 -3.75 9.01
CA ASP A 60 -8.17 -3.71 7.65
C ASP A 60 -7.95 -5.10 7.08
N GLN A 61 -8.05 -5.21 5.76
CA GLN A 61 -7.73 -6.40 5.00
C GLN A 61 -6.86 -6.02 3.80
N VAL A 62 -5.59 -6.38 3.85
CA VAL A 62 -4.61 -6.06 2.82
C VAL A 62 -4.13 -7.31 2.10
N GLY A 63 -3.91 -7.20 0.79
CA GLY A 63 -3.29 -8.23 -0.04
C GLY A 63 -1.78 -8.34 0.19
N ALA A 64 -1.15 -9.26 -0.52
CA ALA A 64 0.30 -9.35 -0.53
C ALA A 64 0.89 -8.12 -1.23
N SER A 65 2.03 -7.64 -0.72
CA SER A 65 2.84 -6.64 -1.40
C SER A 65 3.41 -7.19 -2.70
N ALA A 66 3.74 -6.32 -3.63
CA ALA A 66 4.51 -6.65 -4.82
C ALA A 66 5.79 -7.45 -4.49
N VAL A 67 6.26 -8.23 -5.45
CA VAL A 67 7.52 -8.97 -5.33
C VAL A 67 8.65 -7.99 -5.03
N PRO A 68 9.60 -8.31 -4.12
CA PRO A 68 10.71 -7.43 -3.81
C PRO A 68 11.53 -7.05 -5.06
N THR A 69 11.72 -5.75 -5.25
CA THR A 69 12.49 -5.15 -6.35
C THR A 69 13.36 -4.01 -5.82
N GLU A 70 14.31 -3.53 -6.62
CA GLU A 70 15.14 -2.37 -6.27
C GLU A 70 14.36 -1.04 -6.29
N GLN A 71 13.18 -1.04 -6.90
CA GLN A 71 12.28 0.12 -6.86
C GLN A 71 10.86 -0.34 -6.55
N ILE A 72 10.28 0.15 -5.46
CA ILE A 72 8.88 -0.08 -5.11
C ILE A 72 8.10 1.23 -5.07
N VAL A 73 6.83 1.16 -5.41
CA VAL A 73 5.89 2.30 -5.38
C VAL A 73 4.66 1.90 -4.59
N ILE A 74 4.28 2.75 -3.65
CA ILE A 74 3.07 2.59 -2.83
C ILE A 74 2.14 3.76 -3.17
N PRO A 75 1.22 3.59 -4.13
CA PRO A 75 0.35 4.66 -4.58
C PRO A 75 -0.89 4.82 -3.70
N GLY A 76 -1.40 6.04 -3.58
CA GLY A 76 -2.72 6.30 -3.03
C GLY A 76 -2.83 6.24 -1.51
N VAL A 77 -1.77 6.53 -0.77
CA VAL A 77 -1.79 6.58 0.70
C VAL A 77 -2.59 7.79 1.18
N PRO A 78 -3.76 7.63 1.80
CA PRO A 78 -4.53 8.75 2.32
C PRO A 78 -4.07 9.14 3.73
N VAL A 79 -3.84 10.41 3.94
CA VAL A 79 -3.70 11.03 5.27
C VAL A 79 -4.96 11.85 5.50
N VAL A 80 -5.88 11.35 6.33
CA VAL A 80 -7.21 11.96 6.53
C VAL A 80 -7.29 12.83 7.78
N THR A 81 -6.32 12.68 8.69
CA THR A 81 -6.25 13.45 9.94
C THR A 81 -4.84 14.03 10.08
N ALA A 82 -4.76 15.32 10.37
CA ALA A 82 -3.47 15.97 10.63
C ALA A 82 -2.90 15.52 11.99
N PRO A 83 -1.58 15.29 12.08
CA PRO A 83 -0.94 14.99 13.36
C PRO A 83 -1.01 16.19 14.30
N GLY A 84 -1.06 15.92 15.60
CA GLY A 84 -1.04 16.96 16.64
C GLY A 84 -2.39 17.60 16.95
N THR A 85 -3.50 17.11 16.40
CA THR A 85 -4.84 17.50 16.87
C THR A 85 -5.04 16.99 18.29
N ALA A 86 -5.46 17.86 19.21
CA ALA A 86 -5.55 17.56 20.64
C ALA A 86 -6.43 16.33 20.91
N GLY A 87 -5.86 15.33 21.56
CA GLY A 87 -6.52 14.05 21.90
C GLY A 87 -6.21 12.90 20.92
N GLU A 88 -5.46 13.13 19.85
CA GLU A 88 -5.23 12.14 18.78
C GLU A 88 -3.79 11.60 18.78
N SER A 89 -3.36 11.04 19.91
CA SER A 89 -2.03 10.40 20.02
C SER A 89 -1.85 9.16 19.14
N ASP A 90 -2.94 8.65 18.55
CA ASP A 90 -2.94 7.45 17.72
C ASP A 90 -3.03 7.76 16.21
N VAL A 91 -3.07 9.04 15.82
CA VAL A 91 -2.88 9.45 14.42
C VAL A 91 -1.44 9.17 14.03
N ALA A 92 -1.24 8.30 13.08
CA ALA A 92 0.10 7.89 12.67
C ALA A 92 0.13 7.48 11.20
N THR A 93 1.19 7.89 10.52
CA THR A 93 1.56 7.36 9.21
C THR A 93 2.97 6.82 9.30
N SER A 94 3.18 5.57 8.94
CA SER A 94 4.50 4.94 9.02
C SER A 94 4.76 4.06 7.81
N LEU A 95 5.99 4.09 7.31
CA LEU A 95 6.47 3.20 6.25
C LEU A 95 7.24 2.04 6.90
N ARG A 96 6.88 0.82 6.56
CA ARG A 96 7.64 -0.37 6.93
C ARG A 96 8.36 -0.92 5.71
N LEU A 97 9.66 -1.13 5.82
CA LEU A 97 10.53 -1.65 4.78
C LEU A 97 11.25 -2.91 5.23
N LEU A 98 11.54 -3.79 4.28
CA LEU A 98 12.37 -4.96 4.47
C LEU A 98 13.22 -5.20 3.24
N ALA A 99 14.53 -5.39 3.44
CA ALA A 99 15.43 -6.01 2.49
C ALA A 99 15.52 -7.52 2.82
N PRO A 100 14.87 -8.42 2.05
CA PRO A 100 14.69 -9.80 2.50
C PRO A 100 15.97 -10.64 2.40
N ALA A 101 16.88 -10.34 1.47
CA ALA A 101 17.99 -11.22 1.14
C ALA A 101 19.38 -10.63 1.42
N ALA A 102 19.54 -9.33 1.28
CA ALA A 102 20.85 -8.65 1.43
C ALA A 102 20.62 -7.27 2.06
N ASP A 103 21.66 -6.73 2.70
CA ASP A 103 21.66 -5.35 3.16
C ASP A 103 21.43 -4.40 1.98
N ALA A 104 20.72 -3.30 2.19
CA ALA A 104 20.44 -2.31 1.16
C ALA A 104 20.52 -0.88 1.71
N ASN A 105 20.95 0.05 0.87
CA ASN A 105 20.74 1.47 1.08
C ASN A 105 19.51 1.88 0.25
N ALA A 106 18.53 2.48 0.87
CA ALA A 106 17.31 2.89 0.22
C ALA A 106 17.10 4.40 0.35
N SER A 107 16.57 5.02 -0.70
CA SER A 107 16.15 6.40 -0.74
C SER A 107 14.62 6.45 -0.84
N VAL A 108 13.98 7.12 0.10
CA VAL A 108 12.53 7.24 0.21
C VAL A 108 12.10 8.64 -0.21
N VAL A 109 11.22 8.72 -1.18
CA VAL A 109 10.62 9.97 -1.67
C VAL A 109 9.10 9.91 -1.51
N ILE A 110 8.51 10.97 -0.99
CA ILE A 110 7.06 11.08 -0.79
C ILE A 110 6.51 12.15 -1.73
N LEU A 111 5.61 11.75 -2.59
CA LEU A 111 4.94 12.60 -3.57
C LEU A 111 3.52 12.90 -3.07
N ARG A 112 3.12 14.17 -3.06
CA ARG A 112 1.72 14.53 -2.84
C ARG A 112 0.97 14.43 -4.17
N ASN A 113 -0.12 13.64 -4.20
CA ASN A 113 -0.92 13.47 -5.40
C ASN A 113 -1.69 14.76 -5.74
N GLY A 114 -1.85 15.03 -7.05
CA GLY A 114 -2.55 16.23 -7.53
C GLY A 114 -1.74 17.53 -7.45
N GLY A 115 -0.49 17.49 -7.01
CA GLY A 115 0.45 18.62 -7.10
C GLY A 115 1.12 18.66 -8.47
N VAL A 116 1.32 19.87 -9.02
CA VAL A 116 2.12 20.06 -10.22
C VAL A 116 3.59 19.86 -9.87
N GLY A 117 4.19 18.78 -10.34
CA GLY A 117 5.63 18.69 -10.53
C GLY A 117 6.49 18.43 -9.32
N GLY A 118 6.25 17.40 -8.51
CA GLY A 118 7.38 17.03 -7.72
C GLY A 118 7.15 16.42 -6.34
N ALA A 119 8.24 15.90 -5.81
CA ALA A 119 8.35 15.39 -4.46
C ALA A 119 7.97 16.46 -3.44
N THR A 120 7.11 16.11 -2.50
CA THR A 120 6.80 16.99 -1.35
C THR A 120 7.87 16.91 -0.28
N SER A 121 8.67 15.86 -0.27
CA SER A 121 9.78 15.67 0.66
C SER A 121 11.12 15.63 -0.06
N GLN A 122 12.17 16.06 0.66
CA GLN A 122 13.53 15.70 0.26
C GLN A 122 13.70 14.18 0.38
N PRO A 123 14.52 13.54 -0.48
CA PRO A 123 14.85 12.13 -0.33
C PRO A 123 15.38 11.84 1.08
N GLN A 124 14.86 10.79 1.70
CA GLN A 124 15.35 10.30 2.98
C GLN A 124 16.12 9.00 2.75
N ASP A 125 17.41 9.01 2.99
CA ASP A 125 18.27 7.84 2.85
C ASP A 125 18.27 7.02 4.15
N VAL A 126 18.11 5.70 3.99
CA VAL A 126 18.06 4.74 5.10
C VAL A 126 18.86 3.50 4.77
N ALA A 127 19.53 2.93 5.78
CA ALA A 127 20.21 1.65 5.68
C ALA A 127 19.28 0.54 6.17
N LEU A 128 19.13 -0.50 5.39
CA LEU A 128 18.34 -1.70 5.70
C LEU A 128 19.29 -2.87 5.94
N THR A 129 19.08 -3.55 7.06
CA THR A 129 19.80 -4.82 7.35
C THR A 129 18.96 -5.98 6.84
N ALA A 130 19.59 -6.93 6.17
CA ALA A 130 18.93 -8.10 5.60
C ALA A 130 18.07 -8.86 6.64
N GLY A 131 16.81 -9.07 6.29
CA GLY A 131 15.86 -9.81 7.11
C GLY A 131 15.35 -9.06 8.35
N ILE A 132 15.75 -7.80 8.57
CA ILE A 132 15.29 -6.98 9.71
C ILE A 132 14.36 -5.87 9.21
N PRO A 133 13.06 -5.88 9.60
CA PRO A 133 12.14 -4.80 9.23
C PRO A 133 12.56 -3.46 9.84
N LEU A 134 12.51 -2.41 9.03
CA LEU A 134 12.68 -1.03 9.46
C LEU A 134 11.33 -0.31 9.39
N GLN A 135 10.98 0.45 10.43
CA GLN A 135 9.83 1.34 10.41
C GLN A 135 10.28 2.79 10.46
N LEU A 136 9.79 3.58 9.49
CA LEU A 136 10.01 5.03 9.40
C LEU A 136 8.73 5.76 9.77
N ASP A 137 8.86 6.80 10.58
CA ASP A 137 7.75 7.68 10.92
C ASP A 137 7.52 8.69 9.79
N LEU A 138 6.28 8.76 9.29
CA LEU A 138 5.81 9.70 8.28
C LEU A 138 4.70 10.60 8.83
N SER A 139 4.54 10.68 10.15
CA SER A 139 3.41 11.39 10.81
C SER A 139 3.42 12.91 10.60
N GLY A 140 4.48 13.48 10.00
CA GLY A 140 4.55 14.91 9.65
C GLY A 140 3.78 15.31 8.39
N LEU A 141 3.11 14.36 7.70
CA LEU A 141 2.38 14.66 6.47
C LEU A 141 1.06 15.39 6.77
N GLU A 142 0.77 16.41 5.96
CA GLU A 142 -0.52 17.09 5.98
C GLU A 142 -1.64 16.20 5.44
N VAL A 143 -2.91 16.59 5.67
CA VAL A 143 -4.06 15.92 5.06
C VAL A 143 -3.95 15.95 3.54
N GLY A 144 -4.09 14.79 2.92
CA GLY A 144 -3.94 14.62 1.47
C GLY A 144 -3.76 13.16 1.07
N THR A 145 -3.58 12.91 -0.21
CA THR A 145 -3.23 11.60 -0.75
C THR A 145 -1.79 11.63 -1.24
N TYR A 146 -1.04 10.56 -0.97
CA TYR A 146 0.38 10.50 -1.24
C TYR A 146 0.76 9.22 -2.00
N THR A 147 1.88 9.28 -2.67
CA THR A 147 2.57 8.14 -3.25
C THR A 147 3.96 8.07 -2.66
N VAL A 148 4.34 6.91 -2.14
CA VAL A 148 5.70 6.69 -1.62
C VAL A 148 6.49 5.90 -2.65
N VAL A 149 7.65 6.43 -3.04
CA VAL A 149 8.60 5.79 -3.95
C VAL A 149 9.86 5.45 -3.16
N VAL A 150 10.30 4.21 -3.23
CA VAL A 150 11.54 3.76 -2.62
C VAL A 150 12.44 3.19 -3.70
N THR A 151 13.65 3.71 -3.79
CA THR A 151 14.71 3.15 -4.66
C THR A 151 15.82 2.63 -3.78
N ALA A 152 16.27 1.41 -4.00
CA ALA A 152 17.23 0.74 -3.14
C ALA A 152 18.35 0.05 -3.94
N SER A 153 19.49 -0.20 -3.28
CA SER A 153 20.66 -0.87 -3.87
C SER A 153 20.53 -2.40 -3.96
N ALA A 154 19.45 -2.96 -3.39
CA ALA A 154 19.09 -4.38 -3.48
C ALA A 154 17.56 -4.50 -3.35
N PRO A 155 16.95 -5.64 -3.75
CA PRO A 155 15.50 -5.81 -3.69
C PRO A 155 14.92 -5.59 -2.29
N VAL A 156 13.88 -4.77 -2.22
CA VAL A 156 13.14 -4.43 -1.01
C VAL A 156 11.64 -4.64 -1.21
N THR A 157 10.91 -4.80 -0.12
CA THR A 157 9.46 -4.74 -0.07
C THR A 157 9.01 -3.78 1.02
N GLY A 158 7.78 -3.29 0.94
CA GLY A 158 7.27 -2.37 1.94
C GLY A 158 5.78 -2.11 1.85
N ALA A 159 5.28 -1.49 2.92
CA ALA A 159 3.91 -1.01 3.01
C ALA A 159 3.84 0.22 3.92
N VAL A 160 2.90 1.10 3.65
CA VAL A 160 2.57 2.22 4.53
C VAL A 160 1.37 1.85 5.38
N ARG A 161 1.45 2.12 6.67
CA ARG A 161 0.30 2.13 7.58
C ARG A 161 -0.13 3.57 7.79
N ALA A 162 -1.39 3.87 7.53
CA ALA A 162 -2.01 5.14 7.89
C ALA A 162 -3.14 4.89 8.89
N ALA A 163 -3.17 5.66 9.98
CA ALA A 163 -4.19 5.58 11.01
C ALA A 163 -4.74 6.99 11.29
N SER A 164 -6.06 7.12 11.32
CA SER A 164 -6.75 8.39 11.56
C SER A 164 -6.96 8.71 13.04
N GLY A 165 -6.56 7.82 13.93
CA GLY A 165 -6.73 7.93 15.37
C GLY A 165 -7.13 6.61 16.00
N PHE A 166 -7.82 6.69 17.14
CA PHE A 166 -8.35 5.55 17.87
C PHE A 166 -9.72 5.89 18.48
N GLY A 167 -10.67 4.96 18.44
CA GLY A 167 -12.02 5.15 18.94
C GLY A 167 -13.08 5.31 17.87
N ALA A 168 -14.27 5.73 18.24
CA ALA A 168 -15.41 5.84 17.33
C ALA A 168 -15.10 6.77 16.14
N GLY A 169 -15.31 6.29 14.93
CA GLY A 169 -15.05 7.02 13.68
C GLY A 169 -13.58 7.05 13.25
N SER A 170 -12.66 6.44 14.01
CA SER A 170 -11.26 6.25 13.62
C SER A 170 -11.06 4.89 12.97
N ASP A 171 -10.09 4.81 12.07
CA ASP A 171 -9.73 3.60 11.37
C ASP A 171 -8.23 3.60 10.99
N PHE A 172 -7.73 2.49 10.50
CA PHE A 172 -6.40 2.38 9.92
C PHE A 172 -6.43 1.52 8.67
N GLY A 173 -5.44 1.72 7.80
CA GLY A 173 -5.24 0.90 6.61
C GLY A 173 -3.77 0.64 6.34
N TRP A 174 -3.48 -0.49 5.69
CA TRP A 174 -2.19 -0.83 5.12
C TRP A 174 -2.23 -0.69 3.61
N PHE A 175 -1.27 0.04 3.08
CA PHE A 175 -1.10 0.32 1.66
C PHE A 175 0.18 -0.37 1.21
N ALA A 176 0.05 -1.46 0.48
CA ALA A 176 1.18 -2.26 0.03
C ALA A 176 1.80 -1.69 -1.24
N ALA A 177 3.07 -2.01 -1.49
CA ALA A 177 3.69 -1.73 -2.77
C ALA A 177 2.93 -2.42 -3.90
N ALA A 178 2.65 -1.69 -4.97
CA ALA A 178 1.90 -2.16 -6.11
C ALA A 178 2.83 -2.71 -7.21
N ASP A 179 2.38 -3.78 -7.86
CA ASP A 179 3.01 -4.29 -9.07
C ASP A 179 2.86 -3.30 -10.23
N GLU A 180 3.77 -3.39 -11.18
CA GLU A 180 3.68 -2.64 -12.42
C GLU A 180 2.57 -3.17 -13.32
N VAL A 181 1.77 -2.26 -13.85
CA VAL A 181 0.76 -2.58 -14.85
C VAL A 181 1.45 -2.60 -16.22
N THR A 182 1.88 -3.76 -16.66
CA THR A 182 2.63 -3.95 -17.92
C THR A 182 1.76 -4.35 -19.11
N ALA A 183 0.48 -4.63 -18.86
CA ALA A 183 -0.50 -5.02 -19.86
C ALA A 183 -1.89 -4.53 -19.45
N PRO A 184 -2.87 -4.46 -20.36
CA PRO A 184 -4.23 -4.11 -19.98
C PRO A 184 -4.76 -4.97 -18.83
N ALA A 185 -5.22 -4.32 -17.76
CA ALA A 185 -5.67 -4.96 -16.53
C ALA A 185 -7.09 -4.52 -16.16
N LEU A 186 -7.80 -5.35 -15.42
CA LEU A 186 -9.10 -5.01 -14.87
C LEU A 186 -8.96 -4.62 -13.39
N VAL A 187 -9.61 -3.53 -13.03
CA VAL A 187 -9.75 -3.05 -11.65
C VAL A 187 -11.21 -3.10 -11.27
N ALA A 188 -11.55 -3.93 -10.31
CA ALA A 188 -12.87 -3.95 -9.69
C ALA A 188 -12.85 -3.01 -8.48
N VAL A 189 -13.74 -2.03 -8.49
CA VAL A 189 -13.92 -1.09 -7.39
C VAL A 189 -14.99 -1.66 -6.46
N ALA A 190 -14.62 -2.00 -5.24
CA ALA A 190 -15.57 -2.49 -4.25
C ALA A 190 -16.56 -1.39 -3.82
N ASP A 191 -17.66 -1.80 -3.22
CA ASP A 191 -18.54 -0.86 -2.54
C ASP A 191 -17.82 -0.26 -1.32
N GLY A 192 -17.73 1.06 -1.28
CA GLY A 192 -17.03 1.77 -0.23
C GLY A 192 -17.12 3.28 -0.40
N PRO A 193 -16.73 4.04 0.62
CA PRO A 193 -16.86 5.49 0.61
C PRO A 193 -15.80 6.14 -0.29
N ALA A 194 -16.24 7.07 -1.15
CA ALA A 194 -15.39 7.94 -1.96
C ALA A 194 -14.18 7.24 -2.61
N PRO A 195 -14.39 6.14 -3.39
CA PRO A 195 -13.30 5.41 -3.99
C PRO A 195 -12.50 6.27 -4.96
N GLN A 196 -11.18 6.13 -4.90
CA GLN A 196 -10.26 6.85 -5.77
C GLN A 196 -9.25 5.90 -6.36
N LEU A 197 -8.98 6.04 -7.65
CA LEU A 197 -7.89 5.36 -8.34
C LEU A 197 -6.69 6.30 -8.40
N THR A 198 -5.58 5.87 -7.80
CA THR A 198 -4.29 6.54 -7.97
C THR A 198 -3.47 5.82 -9.01
N LEU A 199 -2.96 6.59 -9.97
CA LEU A 199 -1.99 6.15 -10.97
C LEU A 199 -0.67 6.86 -10.66
N ALA A 200 0.43 6.11 -10.59
CA ALA A 200 1.77 6.64 -10.35
C ALA A 200 2.71 6.17 -11.46
N SER A 201 3.60 7.04 -11.90
CA SER A 201 4.61 6.76 -12.90
C SER A 201 6.01 6.93 -12.34
N THR A 202 6.90 6.00 -12.67
CA THR A 202 8.35 6.10 -12.42
C THR A 202 9.14 6.49 -13.67
N SER A 203 8.44 6.65 -14.81
CA SER A 203 9.04 7.13 -16.06
C SER A 203 9.50 8.58 -15.94
N ASP A 204 10.54 8.95 -16.67
CA ASP A 204 11.04 10.32 -16.81
C ASP A 204 10.20 11.17 -17.77
N THR A 205 9.21 10.56 -18.43
CA THR A 205 8.26 11.21 -19.31
C THR A 205 6.83 11.05 -18.81
N ALA A 206 5.96 12.02 -19.15
CA ALA A 206 4.54 11.91 -18.83
C ALA A 206 3.91 10.75 -19.61
N GLN A 207 3.07 9.96 -18.96
CA GLN A 207 2.39 8.80 -19.52
C GLN A 207 0.90 9.09 -19.69
N THR A 208 0.29 8.55 -20.74
CA THR A 208 -1.17 8.57 -20.90
C THR A 208 -1.72 7.18 -20.61
N VAL A 209 -2.60 7.09 -19.65
CA VAL A 209 -3.26 5.85 -19.24
C VAL A 209 -4.72 5.90 -19.63
N GLY A 210 -5.17 4.93 -20.44
CA GLY A 210 -6.58 4.81 -20.81
C GLY A 210 -7.35 4.11 -19.68
N LEU A 211 -8.45 4.71 -19.25
CA LEU A 211 -9.43 4.10 -18.35
C LEU A 211 -10.72 3.89 -19.12
N THR A 212 -11.18 2.65 -19.25
CA THR A 212 -12.44 2.32 -19.90
C THR A 212 -13.39 1.70 -18.89
N GLY A 213 -14.52 2.34 -18.65
CA GLY A 213 -15.60 1.80 -17.82
C GLY A 213 -16.31 0.61 -18.48
N ILE A 214 -17.10 -0.12 -17.70
CA ILE A 214 -17.88 -1.26 -18.21
C ILE A 214 -18.93 -0.84 -19.26
N ASP A 215 -19.36 0.42 -19.23
CA ASP A 215 -20.23 1.08 -20.20
C ASP A 215 -19.54 1.39 -21.54
N GLY A 216 -18.23 1.17 -21.60
CA GLY A 216 -17.39 1.43 -22.78
C GLY A 216 -16.92 2.89 -22.88
N GLU A 217 -17.27 3.76 -21.93
CA GLU A 217 -16.73 5.11 -21.90
C GLU A 217 -15.25 5.08 -21.55
N ARG A 218 -14.41 5.71 -22.41
CA ARG A 218 -12.97 5.82 -22.22
C ARG A 218 -12.59 7.23 -21.78
N THR A 219 -11.77 7.31 -20.76
CA THR A 219 -11.12 8.53 -20.29
C THR A 219 -9.60 8.34 -20.36
N ASP A 220 -8.89 9.27 -20.99
CA ASP A 220 -7.44 9.29 -20.98
C ASP A 220 -6.94 10.16 -19.82
N VAL A 221 -6.09 9.57 -18.96
CA VAL A 221 -5.51 10.21 -17.80
C VAL A 221 -4.02 10.42 -18.02
N THR A 222 -3.57 11.66 -17.95
CA THR A 222 -2.15 11.99 -18.03
C THR A 222 -1.52 11.88 -16.64
N VAL A 223 -0.56 10.99 -16.50
CA VAL A 223 0.27 10.82 -15.29
C VAL A 223 1.59 11.58 -15.52
N PRO A 224 1.96 12.53 -14.65
CA PRO A 224 3.20 13.29 -14.82
C PRO A 224 4.45 12.39 -14.75
N ALA A 225 5.54 12.84 -15.37
CA ALA A 225 6.84 12.20 -15.23
C ALA A 225 7.27 12.09 -13.77
N GLY A 226 7.63 10.89 -13.32
CA GLY A 226 8.02 10.63 -11.92
C GLY A 226 6.98 11.06 -10.88
N GLY A 227 5.70 11.15 -11.27
CA GLY A 227 4.64 11.70 -10.46
C GLY A 227 3.43 10.78 -10.32
N SER A 228 2.37 11.33 -9.75
CA SER A 228 1.12 10.59 -9.54
C SER A 228 -0.11 11.48 -9.72
N VAL A 229 -1.20 10.84 -10.09
CA VAL A 229 -2.52 11.48 -10.22
C VAL A 229 -3.57 10.59 -9.57
N THR A 230 -4.56 11.23 -8.95
CA THR A 230 -5.69 10.53 -8.34
C THR A 230 -6.97 10.97 -9.05
N VAL A 231 -7.77 10.01 -9.49
CA VAL A 231 -9.05 10.23 -10.15
C VAL A 231 -10.17 9.54 -9.38
N PRO A 232 -11.34 10.17 -9.22
CA PRO A 232 -12.50 9.52 -8.61
C PRO A 232 -12.97 8.39 -9.52
N VAL A 233 -13.39 7.28 -8.89
CA VAL A 233 -13.99 6.12 -9.57
C VAL A 233 -15.30 5.76 -8.91
N THR A 234 -16.14 4.99 -9.60
CA THR A 234 -17.48 4.64 -9.10
C THR A 234 -17.44 3.34 -8.31
N ALA A 235 -18.00 3.36 -7.10
CA ALA A 235 -18.17 2.15 -6.29
C ALA A 235 -19.01 1.09 -7.03
N GLY A 236 -18.62 -0.18 -6.93
CA GLY A 236 -19.23 -1.29 -7.63
C GLY A 236 -18.91 -1.39 -9.12
N ALA A 237 -18.15 -0.43 -9.68
CA ALA A 237 -17.78 -0.45 -11.08
C ALA A 237 -16.52 -1.30 -11.36
N VAL A 238 -16.34 -1.63 -12.64
CA VAL A 238 -15.11 -2.26 -13.16
C VAL A 238 -14.53 -1.36 -14.23
N TYR A 239 -13.24 -1.13 -14.15
CA TYR A 239 -12.49 -0.37 -15.14
C TYR A 239 -11.43 -1.24 -15.78
N ARG A 240 -11.22 -1.06 -17.08
CA ARG A 240 -10.04 -1.56 -17.77
C ARG A 240 -9.00 -0.44 -17.79
N ILE A 241 -7.82 -0.74 -17.26
CA ILE A 241 -6.66 0.13 -17.35
C ILE A 241 -5.84 -0.30 -18.55
N GLU A 242 -5.55 0.64 -19.44
CA GLU A 242 -4.60 0.49 -20.54
C GLU A 242 -3.38 1.34 -20.19
N PRO A 243 -2.28 0.71 -19.70
CA PRO A 243 -1.09 1.46 -19.33
C PRO A 243 -0.49 2.16 -20.56
N GLY A 244 0.26 3.23 -20.31
CA GLY A 244 1.14 3.82 -21.31
C GLY A 244 2.33 2.91 -21.60
N ASP A 245 3.49 3.51 -21.90
CA ASP A 245 4.66 2.75 -22.34
C ASP A 245 5.30 1.95 -21.20
N ASP A 246 5.53 2.56 -20.02
CA ASP A 246 6.23 1.91 -18.90
C ASP A 246 5.95 2.56 -17.54
N GLY A 247 6.23 1.82 -16.45
CA GLY A 247 6.40 2.35 -15.09
C GLY A 247 5.10 2.73 -14.38
N ILE A 248 3.92 2.33 -14.88
CA ILE A 248 2.65 2.65 -14.21
C ILE A 248 2.38 1.69 -13.06
N ARG A 249 2.00 2.26 -11.93
CA ARG A 249 1.45 1.56 -10.75
C ARG A 249 0.06 2.09 -10.47
N ALA A 250 -0.85 1.22 -10.03
CA ALA A 250 -2.24 1.59 -9.78
C ALA A 250 -2.72 1.04 -8.44
N ALA A 251 -3.48 1.85 -7.71
CA ALA A 251 -4.17 1.41 -6.50
C ALA A 251 -5.54 2.08 -6.38
N VAL A 252 -6.52 1.33 -5.89
CA VAL A 252 -7.82 1.90 -5.48
C VAL A 252 -7.82 2.04 -3.97
N THR A 253 -8.16 3.22 -3.50
CA THR A 253 -8.22 3.54 -2.07
C THR A 253 -9.57 4.15 -1.73
N TYR A 254 -10.00 3.95 -0.50
CA TYR A 254 -11.25 4.45 0.05
C TYR A 254 -10.91 5.27 1.28
N ALA A 255 -11.35 6.53 1.33
CA ALA A 255 -11.07 7.38 2.48
C ALA A 255 -12.19 8.41 2.66
N THR A 256 -12.65 8.56 3.90
CA THR A 256 -13.49 9.67 4.33
C THR A 256 -12.87 10.32 5.57
N GLY A 257 -13.39 11.46 6.00
CA GLY A 257 -12.92 12.09 7.24
C GLY A 257 -13.01 11.08 8.41
N GLY A 258 -11.87 10.64 8.92
CA GLY A 258 -11.74 9.69 10.03
C GLY A 258 -11.62 8.22 9.65
N ALA A 259 -11.86 7.79 8.41
CA ALA A 259 -11.75 6.41 7.97
C ALA A 259 -10.80 6.25 6.80
N VAL A 260 -10.02 5.20 6.80
CA VAL A 260 -9.08 4.81 5.73
C VAL A 260 -9.22 3.34 5.40
N ALA A 261 -9.11 2.98 4.12
CA ALA A 261 -9.01 1.60 3.66
C ALA A 261 -8.22 1.54 2.34
N GLY A 262 -7.43 0.53 2.17
CA GLY A 262 -6.57 0.30 1.01
C GLY A 262 -6.84 -1.01 0.31
#